data_3c5e341fe0720eb7dd3baeea3dd13107
#
_entry.id   3c5e341fe0720eb7dd3baeea3dd13107
#
_cell.length_a   1.000
_cell.length_b   1.000
_cell.length_c   1.000
_cell.angle_alpha   90.00
_cell.angle_beta   90.00
_cell.angle_gamma   90.00
#
_symmetry.space_group_name_H-M   'P 1'
#
loop_
_entity.id
_entity.type
_entity.pdbx_description
1 polymer ?
#
loop_
_entity_poly.entity_id
_entity_poly.type
_entity_poly.pdbx_seq_one_letter_code
_entity_poly.pdbx_strand_id
1 'polypeptide(L)'
;MSIITFFQQLFAQPLTQKQIFAEDVSKINSLEKAIQQSELVVNYLLQEHYTPSISICVTKRGFPIWEHGYGYADIEQKVPVNTRETLYRIASVSKPLTGLSLTKMQEQGWIDWNCSLYDYVPYFPKKEYDFTVKQLAGHLAGIRAYKGKEVLLNRFMSIKEGIGVFSQDPLLFEPGTQYYYNSYDFNLVSLAMQEAKKEPFEWYVTHNVLEPLGMYHTFPDMGGLSPNQSIPYMTDKKKQFKRTSDVNNFFKLGGGGFLSTAYDVNLMGQAILGKAF
;
A
#
# COMPACT_ATOMS: atom_id res chain seq x y z
N MET A 1 -40.81 -8.46 11.11
CA MET A 1 -39.55 -8.98 11.68
C MET A 1 -38.58 -7.79 11.80
N SER A 2 -38.11 -7.47 12.99
CA SER A 2 -37.28 -6.26 13.19
C SER A 2 -35.89 -6.49 12.58
N ILE A 3 -35.28 -5.41 12.07
CA ILE A 3 -33.90 -5.41 11.53
C ILE A 3 -32.90 -6.02 12.52
N ILE A 4 -33.12 -5.82 13.81
CA ILE A 4 -32.30 -6.39 14.90
C ILE A 4 -32.40 -7.93 14.93
N THR A 5 -33.57 -8.53 14.68
CA THR A 5 -33.76 -9.99 14.65
C THR A 5 -33.10 -10.62 13.43
N PHE A 6 -33.05 -9.91 12.31
CA PHE A 6 -32.37 -10.35 11.08
C PHE A 6 -30.84 -10.38 11.29
N PHE A 7 -30.27 -9.36 11.93
CA PHE A 7 -28.84 -9.31 12.27
C PHE A 7 -28.46 -10.41 13.28
N GLN A 8 -29.28 -10.69 14.29
CA GLN A 8 -29.00 -11.75 15.25
C GLN A 8 -29.04 -13.18 14.66
N GLN A 9 -29.81 -13.42 13.60
CA GLN A 9 -29.81 -14.71 12.91
C GLN A 9 -28.61 -14.90 11.96
N LEU A 10 -28.03 -13.82 11.43
CA LEU A 10 -26.80 -13.88 10.59
C LEU A 10 -25.55 -14.23 11.41
N PHE A 11 -25.54 -13.96 12.73
CA PHE A 11 -24.41 -14.27 13.61
C PHE A 11 -24.48 -15.67 14.24
N ALA A 12 -25.53 -16.48 13.97
CA ALA A 12 -25.80 -17.72 14.68
C ALA A 12 -25.10 -18.98 14.14
N GLN A 13 -24.54 -18.94 12.91
CA GLN A 13 -23.77 -20.07 12.36
C GLN A 13 -22.61 -19.60 11.49
N PRO A 14 -21.41 -20.21 11.60
CA PRO A 14 -20.30 -19.90 10.72
C PRO A 14 -20.68 -20.24 9.26
N LEU A 15 -20.56 -19.27 8.37
CA LEU A 15 -20.79 -19.47 6.94
C LEU A 15 -19.72 -20.42 6.41
N THR A 16 -20.14 -21.46 5.69
CA THR A 16 -19.20 -22.36 5.03
C THR A 16 -18.67 -21.70 3.74
N GLN A 17 -17.43 -22.01 3.36
CA GLN A 17 -16.83 -21.54 2.11
C GLN A 17 -17.76 -21.80 0.90
N LYS A 18 -18.49 -22.93 0.90
CA LYS A 18 -19.44 -23.30 -0.13
C LYS A 18 -20.65 -22.35 -0.20
N GLN A 19 -21.12 -21.82 0.92
CA GLN A 19 -22.24 -20.86 0.95
C GLN A 19 -21.84 -19.47 0.47
N ILE A 20 -20.57 -19.07 0.70
CA ILE A 20 -20.03 -17.76 0.32
C ILE A 20 -19.85 -17.66 -1.20
N PHE A 21 -19.43 -18.75 -1.84
CA PHE A 21 -19.14 -18.80 -3.28
C PHE A 21 -20.21 -19.52 -4.11
N ALA A 22 -21.38 -19.84 -3.52
CA ALA A 22 -22.43 -20.60 -4.18
C ALA A 22 -23.25 -19.80 -5.20
N GLU A 23 -23.30 -18.48 -5.08
CA GLU A 23 -24.03 -17.66 -6.05
C GLU A 23 -23.14 -17.33 -7.26
N ASP A 24 -23.70 -17.57 -8.43
CA ASP A 24 -23.12 -17.15 -9.69
C ASP A 24 -23.11 -15.62 -9.77
N VAL A 25 -21.92 -15.02 -9.67
CA VAL A 25 -21.71 -13.57 -9.68
C VAL A 25 -22.35 -12.91 -10.89
N SER A 26 -22.51 -13.63 -12.01
CA SER A 26 -23.18 -13.14 -13.23
C SER A 26 -24.66 -12.83 -13.03
N LYS A 27 -25.28 -13.36 -11.97
CA LYS A 27 -26.69 -13.14 -11.62
C LYS A 27 -26.92 -11.96 -10.66
N ILE A 28 -25.86 -11.32 -10.18
CA ILE A 28 -25.96 -10.13 -9.34
C ILE A 28 -26.34 -8.92 -10.22
N ASN A 29 -27.57 -8.47 -10.10
CA ASN A 29 -28.16 -7.45 -10.96
C ASN A 29 -28.46 -6.12 -10.24
N SER A 30 -28.10 -5.99 -8.97
CA SER A 30 -28.27 -4.74 -8.19
C SER A 30 -27.07 -4.48 -7.30
N LEU A 31 -26.83 -3.19 -7.01
CA LEU A 31 -25.79 -2.77 -6.08
C LEU A 31 -25.99 -3.33 -4.67
N GLU A 32 -27.23 -3.32 -4.20
CA GLU A 32 -27.58 -3.84 -2.88
C GLU A 32 -27.21 -5.33 -2.75
N LYS A 33 -27.55 -6.15 -3.74
CA LYS A 33 -27.16 -7.57 -3.76
C LYS A 33 -25.65 -7.74 -3.84
N ALA A 34 -24.95 -6.90 -4.61
CA ALA A 34 -23.49 -6.94 -4.69
C ALA A 34 -22.85 -6.64 -3.32
N ILE A 35 -23.34 -5.63 -2.61
CA ILE A 35 -22.88 -5.30 -1.26
C ILE A 35 -23.17 -6.46 -0.30
N GLN A 36 -24.40 -6.98 -0.26
CA GLN A 36 -24.78 -8.10 0.60
C GLN A 36 -23.87 -9.32 0.37
N GLN A 37 -23.63 -9.69 -0.89
CA GLN A 37 -22.76 -10.81 -1.21
C GLN A 37 -21.30 -10.55 -0.79
N SER A 38 -20.80 -9.32 -0.94
CA SER A 38 -19.47 -8.93 -0.49
C SER A 38 -19.37 -8.97 1.03
N GLU A 39 -20.41 -8.56 1.76
CA GLU A 39 -20.46 -8.63 3.23
C GLU A 39 -20.41 -10.07 3.75
N LEU A 40 -20.96 -11.05 3.02
CA LEU A 40 -20.80 -12.47 3.38
C LEU A 40 -19.31 -12.87 3.35
N VAL A 41 -18.56 -12.42 2.33
CA VAL A 41 -17.12 -12.69 2.23
C VAL A 41 -16.37 -12.00 3.37
N VAL A 42 -16.67 -10.73 3.65
CA VAL A 42 -16.06 -9.97 4.74
C VAL A 42 -16.28 -10.66 6.08
N ASN A 43 -17.54 -11.03 6.38
CA ASN A 43 -17.91 -11.70 7.63
C ASN A 43 -17.20 -13.04 7.77
N TYR A 44 -17.10 -13.82 6.68
CA TYR A 44 -16.34 -15.07 6.68
C TYR A 44 -14.86 -14.84 7.02
N LEU A 45 -14.20 -13.85 6.42
CA LEU A 45 -12.79 -13.56 6.69
C LEU A 45 -12.54 -13.17 8.15
N LEU A 46 -13.47 -12.42 8.76
CA LEU A 46 -13.41 -12.03 10.16
C LEU A 46 -13.68 -13.22 11.10
N GLN A 47 -14.73 -14.00 10.84
CA GLN A 47 -15.13 -15.16 11.66
C GLN A 47 -14.09 -16.27 11.63
N GLU A 48 -13.47 -16.51 10.48
CA GLU A 48 -12.40 -17.50 10.32
C GLU A 48 -11.02 -16.98 10.78
N HIS A 49 -10.97 -15.77 11.33
CA HIS A 49 -9.76 -15.13 11.86
C HIS A 49 -8.64 -14.98 10.82
N TYR A 50 -9.00 -14.75 9.55
CA TYR A 50 -8.00 -14.40 8.52
C TYR A 50 -7.48 -12.97 8.69
N THR A 51 -8.33 -12.07 9.18
CA THR A 51 -7.98 -10.68 9.49
C THR A 51 -8.83 -10.17 10.65
N PRO A 52 -8.30 -9.27 11.52
CA PRO A 52 -9.07 -8.66 12.60
C PRO A 52 -9.99 -7.54 12.13
N SER A 53 -9.70 -6.99 10.97
CA SER A 53 -10.42 -5.82 10.43
C SER A 53 -10.32 -5.71 8.93
N ILE A 54 -11.32 -5.08 8.34
CA ILE A 54 -11.37 -4.73 6.92
C ILE A 54 -11.97 -3.33 6.80
N SER A 55 -11.36 -2.47 5.99
CA SER A 55 -11.86 -1.15 5.66
C SER A 55 -12.16 -1.08 4.16
N ILE A 56 -13.36 -0.67 3.80
CA ILE A 56 -13.83 -0.67 2.40
C ILE A 56 -14.32 0.73 2.04
N CYS A 57 -13.85 1.23 0.90
CA CYS A 57 -14.37 2.42 0.25
C CYS A 57 -14.47 2.17 -1.25
N VAL A 58 -15.68 2.16 -1.77
CA VAL A 58 -15.98 1.98 -3.20
C VAL A 58 -16.70 3.21 -3.72
N THR A 59 -16.21 3.76 -4.81
CA THR A 59 -16.85 4.89 -5.48
C THR A 59 -17.24 4.54 -6.92
N LYS A 60 -18.26 5.21 -7.42
CA LYS A 60 -18.68 5.16 -8.81
C LYS A 60 -18.90 6.58 -9.31
N ARG A 61 -18.17 6.97 -10.35
CA ARG A 61 -18.24 8.32 -10.94
C ARG A 61 -18.03 9.44 -9.90
N GLY A 62 -17.07 9.23 -8.97
CA GLY A 62 -16.73 10.18 -7.92
C GLY A 62 -17.63 10.14 -6.67
N PHE A 63 -18.70 9.34 -6.64
CA PHE A 63 -19.61 9.24 -5.49
C PHE A 63 -19.38 7.94 -4.72
N PRO A 64 -19.25 7.98 -3.37
CA PRO A 64 -19.21 6.79 -2.55
C PRO A 64 -20.51 5.99 -2.71
N ILE A 65 -20.39 4.71 -3.04
CA ILE A 65 -21.51 3.77 -3.14
C ILE A 65 -21.49 2.68 -2.07
N TRP A 66 -20.32 2.45 -1.47
CA TRP A 66 -20.15 1.58 -0.32
C TRP A 66 -18.92 2.02 0.47
N GLU A 67 -19.14 2.43 1.71
CA GLU A 67 -18.09 2.85 2.64
C GLU A 67 -18.41 2.24 4.00
N HIS A 68 -17.58 1.28 4.44
CA HIS A 68 -17.80 0.60 5.72
C HIS A 68 -16.52 0.03 6.31
N GLY A 69 -16.37 0.14 7.64
CA GLY A 69 -15.32 -0.48 8.44
C GLY A 69 -15.88 -1.70 9.20
N TYR A 70 -15.18 -2.82 9.12
CA TYR A 70 -15.55 -4.08 9.76
C TYR A 70 -14.47 -4.51 10.75
N GLY A 71 -14.89 -5.07 11.89
CA GLY A 71 -13.97 -5.56 12.92
C GLY A 71 -13.29 -4.45 13.71
N TYR A 72 -12.10 -4.74 14.24
CA TYR A 72 -11.39 -3.87 15.17
C TYR A 72 -10.00 -3.50 14.66
N ALA A 73 -9.70 -2.21 14.69
CA ALA A 73 -8.35 -1.67 14.46
C ALA A 73 -7.39 -2.08 15.59
N ASP A 74 -7.91 -2.20 16.81
CA ASP A 74 -7.26 -2.77 17.98
C ASP A 74 -8.22 -3.78 18.64
N ILE A 75 -7.84 -5.06 18.66
CA ILE A 75 -8.69 -6.13 19.21
C ILE A 75 -8.75 -6.04 20.73
N GLU A 76 -7.62 -5.73 21.37
CA GLU A 76 -7.50 -5.71 22.82
C GLU A 76 -8.32 -4.55 23.41
N GLN A 77 -8.26 -3.39 22.77
CA GLN A 77 -9.01 -2.20 23.20
C GLN A 77 -10.40 -2.10 22.56
N LYS A 78 -10.73 -3.03 21.66
CA LYS A 78 -12.01 -3.06 20.90
C LYS A 78 -12.27 -1.74 20.13
N VAL A 79 -11.23 -1.16 19.55
CA VAL A 79 -11.35 0.06 18.75
C VAL A 79 -11.95 -0.31 17.38
N PRO A 80 -13.16 0.14 17.03
CA PRO A 80 -13.78 -0.20 15.76
C PRO A 80 -13.05 0.47 14.59
N VAL A 81 -13.16 -0.12 13.40
CA VAL A 81 -12.60 0.46 12.17
C VAL A 81 -13.45 1.64 11.70
N ASN A 82 -12.79 2.75 11.37
CA ASN A 82 -13.35 3.90 10.66
C ASN A 82 -12.63 4.03 9.30
N THR A 83 -13.37 4.01 8.20
CA THR A 83 -12.81 4.04 6.84
C THR A 83 -12.02 5.31 6.52
N ARG A 84 -12.28 6.40 7.22
CA ARG A 84 -11.67 7.71 7.00
C ARG A 84 -10.55 8.05 7.98
N GLU A 85 -10.45 7.31 9.09
CA GLU A 85 -9.52 7.63 10.17
C GLU A 85 -8.58 6.48 10.49
N THR A 86 -9.03 5.22 10.37
CA THR A 86 -8.19 4.07 10.67
C THR A 86 -7.09 3.94 9.62
N LEU A 87 -5.86 4.06 10.09
CA LEU A 87 -4.64 4.00 9.28
C LEU A 87 -4.15 2.56 9.14
N TYR A 88 -3.87 2.19 7.93
CA TYR A 88 -3.23 0.90 7.61
C TYR A 88 -1.88 1.13 6.95
N ARG A 89 -0.93 0.23 7.21
CA ARG A 89 0.27 0.11 6.37
C ARG A 89 -0.16 -0.38 5.00
N ILE A 90 -0.16 0.52 4.02
CA ILE A 90 -0.67 0.21 2.68
C ILE A 90 0.33 -0.56 1.79
N ALA A 91 1.51 -0.85 2.34
CA ALA A 91 2.54 -1.63 1.65
C ALA A 91 2.72 -1.16 0.19
N SER A 92 2.69 -2.08 -0.78
CA SER A 92 2.94 -1.77 -2.20
C SER A 92 1.93 -0.84 -2.87
N VAL A 93 0.81 -0.52 -2.23
CA VAL A 93 -0.09 0.56 -2.68
C VAL A 93 0.60 1.94 -2.57
N SER A 94 1.74 2.04 -1.88
CA SER A 94 2.62 3.21 -1.90
C SER A 94 3.27 3.46 -3.28
N LYS A 95 3.47 2.42 -4.10
CA LYS A 95 4.12 2.58 -5.42
C LYS A 95 3.34 3.46 -6.40
N PRO A 96 2.02 3.36 -6.53
CA PRO A 96 1.21 4.33 -7.26
C PRO A 96 1.42 5.78 -6.82
N LEU A 97 1.53 6.07 -5.52
CA LEU A 97 1.84 7.42 -5.03
C LEU A 97 3.21 7.91 -5.54
N THR A 98 4.21 7.04 -5.47
CA THR A 98 5.55 7.34 -6.00
C THR A 98 5.51 7.53 -7.52
N GLY A 99 4.74 6.72 -8.23
CA GLY A 99 4.57 6.83 -9.69
C GLY A 99 3.92 8.15 -10.11
N LEU A 100 2.85 8.56 -9.43
CA LEU A 100 2.20 9.87 -9.65
C LEU A 100 3.18 11.02 -9.38
N SER A 101 3.94 10.93 -8.30
CA SER A 101 4.94 11.91 -7.93
C SER A 101 6.07 11.99 -8.97
N LEU A 102 6.55 10.85 -9.46
CA LEU A 102 7.55 10.76 -10.53
C LEU A 102 7.04 11.39 -11.83
N THR A 103 5.80 11.09 -12.22
CA THR A 103 5.18 11.67 -13.42
C THR A 103 5.11 13.19 -13.30
N LYS A 104 4.69 13.71 -12.15
CA LYS A 104 4.61 15.15 -11.91
C LYS A 104 6.00 15.82 -11.94
N MET A 105 7.03 15.19 -11.39
CA MET A 105 8.41 15.69 -11.49
C MET A 105 8.93 15.69 -12.93
N GLN A 106 8.57 14.69 -13.73
CA GLN A 106 8.88 14.62 -15.16
C GLN A 106 8.22 15.78 -15.91
N GLU A 107 6.94 16.03 -15.67
CA GLU A 107 6.19 17.14 -16.30
C GLU A 107 6.75 18.52 -15.91
N GLN A 108 7.22 18.66 -14.69
CA GLN A 108 7.85 19.88 -14.17
C GLN A 108 9.31 20.05 -14.62
N GLY A 109 9.89 19.06 -15.30
CA GLY A 109 11.29 19.10 -15.77
C GLY A 109 12.33 18.90 -14.67
N TRP A 110 11.96 18.42 -13.48
CA TRP A 110 12.88 18.14 -12.38
C TRP A 110 13.63 16.83 -12.55
N ILE A 111 13.05 15.86 -13.25
CA ILE A 111 13.65 14.56 -13.52
C ILE A 111 13.31 14.15 -14.96
N ASP A 112 14.28 13.54 -15.64
CA ASP A 112 14.00 12.78 -16.87
C ASP A 112 14.13 11.29 -16.55
N TRP A 113 13.04 10.59 -16.53
CA TRP A 113 13.01 9.16 -16.20
C TRP A 113 13.72 8.27 -17.24
N ASN A 114 14.06 8.81 -18.43
CA ASN A 114 14.85 8.09 -19.43
C ASN A 114 16.36 8.20 -19.18
N CYS A 115 16.78 9.12 -18.29
CA CYS A 115 18.17 9.24 -17.86
C CYS A 115 18.59 8.07 -16.98
N SER A 116 19.89 7.84 -16.90
CA SER A 116 20.50 6.87 -16.01
C SER A 116 20.20 7.20 -14.54
N LEU A 117 20.04 6.16 -13.70
CA LEU A 117 20.02 6.36 -12.26
C LEU A 117 21.23 7.15 -11.77
N TYR A 118 22.41 6.92 -12.37
CA TYR A 118 23.68 7.54 -11.96
C TYR A 118 23.75 9.03 -12.21
N ASP A 119 22.90 9.59 -13.06
CA ASP A 119 22.79 11.03 -13.27
C ASP A 119 22.23 11.74 -12.03
N TYR A 120 21.38 11.05 -11.26
CA TYR A 120 20.78 11.55 -10.02
C TYR A 120 21.47 11.01 -8.77
N VAL A 121 21.92 9.76 -8.80
CA VAL A 121 22.50 9.04 -7.66
C VAL A 121 23.92 8.56 -8.02
N PRO A 122 24.89 9.44 -8.26
CA PRO A 122 26.24 9.08 -8.74
C PRO A 122 27.04 8.24 -7.75
N TYR A 123 26.65 8.24 -6.49
CA TYR A 123 27.27 7.44 -5.43
C TYR A 123 26.69 6.02 -5.31
N PHE A 124 25.66 5.64 -6.10
CA PHE A 124 25.22 4.27 -6.17
C PHE A 124 26.30 3.40 -6.82
N PRO A 125 26.65 2.23 -6.24
CA PRO A 125 27.73 1.41 -6.80
C PRO A 125 27.48 1.03 -8.24
N LYS A 126 28.46 1.28 -9.12
CA LYS A 126 28.36 0.93 -10.55
C LYS A 126 28.08 -0.55 -10.73
N LYS A 127 27.12 -0.86 -11.57
CA LYS A 127 26.75 -2.23 -11.99
C LYS A 127 27.38 -2.55 -13.32
N GLU A 128 27.33 -3.81 -13.69
CA GLU A 128 27.79 -4.28 -15.02
C GLU A 128 27.09 -3.55 -16.17
N TYR A 129 25.78 -3.29 -16.00
CA TYR A 129 24.96 -2.55 -16.95
C TYR A 129 24.41 -1.28 -16.33
N ASP A 130 24.20 -0.27 -17.16
CA ASP A 130 23.48 0.94 -16.79
C ASP A 130 21.96 0.70 -16.88
N PHE A 131 21.18 1.47 -16.12
CA PHE A 131 19.73 1.41 -16.12
C PHE A 131 19.09 2.75 -15.79
N THR A 132 17.92 2.98 -16.37
CA THR A 132 17.20 4.24 -16.25
C THR A 132 16.22 4.24 -15.06
N VAL A 133 15.82 5.43 -14.62
CA VAL A 133 14.73 5.60 -13.63
C VAL A 133 13.43 4.96 -14.11
N LYS A 134 13.16 5.01 -15.42
CA LYS A 134 11.99 4.37 -16.05
C LYS A 134 12.06 2.85 -15.95
N GLN A 135 13.24 2.24 -16.15
CA GLN A 135 13.42 0.79 -16.00
C GLN A 135 13.22 0.35 -14.55
N LEU A 136 13.65 1.15 -13.56
CA LEU A 136 13.35 0.91 -12.16
C LEU A 136 11.83 0.98 -11.90
N ALA A 137 11.16 2.04 -12.33
CA ALA A 137 9.71 2.18 -12.15
C ALA A 137 8.90 1.07 -12.83
N GLY A 138 9.44 0.49 -13.92
CA GLY A 138 8.85 -0.62 -14.66
C GLY A 138 9.27 -2.02 -14.16
N HIS A 139 10.09 -2.13 -13.11
CA HIS A 139 10.65 -3.40 -12.63
C HIS A 139 11.48 -4.16 -13.67
N LEU A 140 12.21 -3.42 -14.48
CA LEU A 140 13.03 -3.92 -15.59
C LEU A 140 14.53 -3.71 -15.36
N ALA A 141 14.94 -3.19 -14.21
CA ALA A 141 16.35 -2.83 -13.93
C ALA A 141 17.21 -4.00 -13.44
N GLY A 142 16.61 -5.13 -13.09
CA GLY A 142 17.38 -6.29 -12.59
C GLY A 142 17.80 -6.20 -11.13
N ILE A 143 17.29 -5.25 -10.36
CA ILE A 143 17.52 -5.15 -8.92
C ILE A 143 16.80 -6.31 -8.21
N ARG A 144 17.45 -6.91 -7.21
CA ARG A 144 16.87 -8.01 -6.44
C ARG A 144 15.76 -7.59 -5.49
N ALA A 145 14.92 -8.53 -5.09
CA ALA A 145 13.96 -8.38 -3.99
C ALA A 145 14.63 -8.57 -2.61
N TYR A 146 13.84 -8.43 -1.53
CA TYR A 146 14.29 -8.69 -0.15
C TYR A 146 14.87 -10.09 0.02
N LYS A 147 15.95 -10.20 0.80
CA LYS A 147 16.54 -11.46 1.23
C LYS A 147 16.28 -11.67 2.73
N GLY A 148 15.85 -12.86 3.10
CA GLY A 148 15.65 -13.25 4.51
C GLY A 148 14.77 -12.27 5.28
N LYS A 149 15.30 -11.68 6.35
CA LYS A 149 14.56 -10.78 7.25
C LYS A 149 14.66 -9.29 6.91
N GLU A 150 15.19 -8.93 5.75
CA GLU A 150 15.36 -7.51 5.36
C GLU A 150 14.03 -6.72 5.38
N VAL A 151 12.92 -7.37 5.04
CA VAL A 151 11.59 -6.76 5.11
C VAL A 151 11.14 -6.41 6.54
N LEU A 152 11.72 -7.08 7.54
CA LEU A 152 11.39 -6.94 8.96
C LEU A 152 12.37 -6.05 9.73
N LEU A 153 13.25 -5.32 9.04
CA LEU A 153 14.19 -4.43 9.70
C LEU A 153 13.45 -3.37 10.52
N ASN A 154 13.80 -3.28 11.80
CA ASN A 154 13.21 -2.33 12.76
C ASN A 154 14.27 -1.34 13.28
N ARG A 155 14.94 -0.67 12.36
CA ARG A 155 15.82 0.46 12.67
C ARG A 155 15.49 1.60 11.73
N PHE A 156 15.53 2.82 12.24
CA PHE A 156 15.40 3.99 11.40
C PHE A 156 16.62 4.08 10.44
N MET A 157 16.32 4.28 9.17
CA MET A 157 17.26 4.59 8.11
C MET A 157 16.59 5.57 7.16
N SER A 158 17.30 6.58 6.71
CA SER A 158 16.87 7.41 5.59
C SER A 158 16.77 6.56 4.30
N ILE A 159 16.09 7.07 3.28
CA ILE A 159 16.03 6.42 1.96
C ILE A 159 17.46 6.19 1.42
N LYS A 160 18.35 7.18 1.60
CA LYS A 160 19.74 7.09 1.18
C LYS A 160 20.53 6.00 1.93
N GLU A 161 20.36 5.89 3.24
CA GLU A 161 21.03 4.84 4.03
C GLU A 161 20.46 3.45 3.68
N GLY A 162 19.16 3.39 3.38
CA GLY A 162 18.45 2.15 3.06
C GLY A 162 18.98 1.43 1.82
N ILE A 163 19.58 2.15 0.85
CA ILE A 163 20.21 1.48 -0.30
C ILE A 163 21.38 0.61 0.09
N GLY A 164 22.05 0.89 1.22
CA GLY A 164 23.16 0.07 1.75
C GLY A 164 22.77 -1.39 2.00
N VAL A 165 21.46 -1.70 2.14
CA VAL A 165 20.98 -3.08 2.36
C VAL A 165 21.19 -3.96 1.13
N PHE A 166 21.14 -3.39 -0.08
CA PHE A 166 21.15 -4.16 -1.34
C PHE A 166 22.12 -3.64 -2.41
N SER A 167 22.66 -2.44 -2.22
CA SER A 167 23.43 -1.75 -3.26
C SER A 167 24.67 -2.51 -3.73
N GLN A 168 25.25 -3.42 -2.93
CA GLN A 168 26.43 -4.19 -3.32
C GLN A 168 26.08 -5.47 -4.11
N ASP A 169 24.82 -5.89 -4.12
CA ASP A 169 24.43 -7.09 -4.86
C ASP A 169 24.46 -6.84 -6.38
N PRO A 170 24.82 -7.84 -7.20
CA PRO A 170 24.79 -7.74 -8.66
C PRO A 170 23.36 -7.61 -9.18
N LEU A 171 23.23 -7.17 -10.42
CA LEU A 171 21.95 -7.27 -11.15
C LEU A 171 21.59 -8.75 -11.38
N LEU A 172 20.31 -9.05 -11.40
CA LEU A 172 19.81 -10.41 -11.67
C LEU A 172 19.82 -10.72 -13.17
N PHE A 173 19.74 -9.68 -14.01
CA PHE A 173 19.70 -9.75 -15.48
C PHE A 173 20.07 -8.41 -16.08
N GLU A 174 20.34 -8.38 -17.36
CA GLU A 174 20.57 -7.15 -18.14
C GLU A 174 19.29 -6.29 -18.16
N PRO A 175 19.35 -5.00 -17.79
CA PRO A 175 18.20 -4.11 -17.74
C PRO A 175 17.42 -4.04 -19.06
N GLY A 176 16.10 -4.16 -18.96
CA GLY A 176 15.19 -4.16 -20.12
C GLY A 176 14.93 -5.55 -20.73
N THR A 177 15.65 -6.59 -20.33
CA THR A 177 15.48 -7.94 -20.92
C THR A 177 14.45 -8.81 -20.20
N GLN A 178 14.20 -8.54 -18.92
CA GLN A 178 13.27 -9.32 -18.10
C GLN A 178 12.51 -8.41 -17.13
N TYR A 179 11.35 -8.89 -16.66
CA TYR A 179 10.56 -8.28 -15.60
C TYR A 179 10.76 -9.03 -14.29
N TYR A 180 11.09 -8.29 -13.22
CA TYR A 180 11.19 -8.86 -11.88
C TYR A 180 10.69 -7.88 -10.83
N TYR A 181 9.47 -8.11 -10.33
CA TYR A 181 8.88 -7.26 -9.31
C TYR A 181 9.67 -7.27 -8.01
N ASN A 182 10.06 -6.08 -7.53
CA ASN A 182 10.72 -5.91 -6.26
C ASN A 182 10.42 -4.51 -5.66
N SER A 183 10.66 -4.32 -4.36
CA SER A 183 10.43 -3.03 -3.72
C SER A 183 11.64 -2.12 -3.76
N TYR A 184 12.85 -2.66 -3.92
CA TYR A 184 14.08 -1.86 -3.96
C TYR A 184 14.18 -0.96 -5.19
N ASP A 185 13.56 -1.35 -6.31
CA ASP A 185 13.45 -0.46 -7.46
C ASP A 185 12.82 0.88 -7.07
N PHE A 186 11.73 0.84 -6.29
CA PHE A 186 11.04 2.05 -5.85
C PHE A 186 11.76 2.79 -4.73
N ASN A 187 12.66 2.14 -3.97
CA ASN A 187 13.59 2.84 -3.10
C ASN A 187 14.57 3.68 -3.93
N LEU A 188 15.08 3.14 -5.05
CA LEU A 188 15.95 3.88 -5.96
C LEU A 188 15.20 4.97 -6.72
N VAL A 189 13.96 4.73 -7.14
CA VAL A 189 13.10 5.78 -7.74
C VAL A 189 12.91 6.94 -6.77
N SER A 190 12.50 6.67 -5.52
CA SER A 190 12.31 7.73 -4.52
C SER A 190 13.62 8.46 -4.18
N LEU A 191 14.75 7.75 -4.19
CA LEU A 191 16.07 8.38 -4.00
C LEU A 191 16.45 9.27 -5.18
N ALA A 192 16.24 8.81 -6.43
CA ALA A 192 16.48 9.63 -7.61
C ALA A 192 15.64 10.92 -7.61
N MET A 193 14.37 10.81 -7.23
CA MET A 193 13.48 11.97 -7.07
C MET A 193 14.00 12.96 -6.01
N GLN A 194 14.39 12.45 -4.85
CA GLN A 194 14.97 13.24 -3.76
C GLN A 194 16.24 13.98 -4.21
N GLU A 195 17.15 13.28 -4.89
CA GLU A 195 18.41 13.87 -5.36
C GLU A 195 18.21 14.85 -6.52
N ALA A 196 17.24 14.59 -7.42
CA ALA A 196 16.93 15.50 -8.52
C ALA A 196 16.41 16.86 -8.02
N LYS A 197 15.51 16.85 -7.04
CA LYS A 197 14.90 18.07 -6.49
C LYS A 197 15.70 18.69 -5.36
N LYS A 198 16.62 17.94 -4.73
CA LYS A 198 17.33 18.31 -3.49
C LYS A 198 16.39 18.60 -2.32
N GLU A 199 15.34 17.81 -2.23
CA GLU A 199 14.26 17.95 -1.28
C GLU A 199 13.85 16.56 -0.77
N PRO A 200 13.48 16.38 0.53
CA PRO A 200 13.04 15.09 1.04
C PRO A 200 11.89 14.53 0.20
N PHE A 201 11.97 13.24 -0.14
CA PHE A 201 10.96 12.56 -0.98
C PHE A 201 9.56 12.68 -0.37
N GLU A 202 9.42 12.44 0.93
CA GLU A 202 8.16 12.52 1.66
C GLU A 202 7.55 13.93 1.64
N TRP A 203 8.39 14.95 1.70
CA TRP A 203 7.93 16.33 1.61
C TRP A 203 7.34 16.61 0.22
N TYR A 204 8.07 16.20 -0.84
CA TYR A 204 7.59 16.37 -2.21
C TYR A 204 6.26 15.65 -2.43
N VAL A 205 6.13 14.39 -2.01
CA VAL A 205 4.89 13.60 -2.16
C VAL A 205 3.73 14.26 -1.41
N THR A 206 3.97 14.72 -0.18
CA THR A 206 2.93 15.36 0.64
C THR A 206 2.37 16.60 -0.05
N HIS A 207 3.22 17.56 -0.41
CA HIS A 207 2.76 18.85 -0.91
C HIS A 207 2.32 18.83 -2.38
N ASN A 208 2.87 17.91 -3.18
CA ASN A 208 2.59 17.88 -4.62
C ASN A 208 1.58 16.82 -5.02
N VAL A 209 1.30 15.81 -4.18
CA VAL A 209 0.37 14.73 -4.49
C VAL A 209 -0.71 14.59 -3.42
N LEU A 210 -0.34 14.37 -2.16
CA LEU A 210 -1.31 14.05 -1.11
C LEU A 210 -2.25 15.21 -0.81
N GLU A 211 -1.71 16.39 -0.50
CA GLU A 211 -2.52 17.60 -0.22
C GLU A 211 -3.41 18.01 -1.40
N PRO A 212 -2.91 18.10 -2.65
CA PRO A 212 -3.76 18.42 -3.80
C PRO A 212 -4.88 17.41 -4.05
N LEU A 213 -4.70 16.15 -3.66
CA LEU A 213 -5.73 15.11 -3.75
C LEU A 213 -6.67 15.06 -2.54
N GLY A 214 -6.42 15.84 -1.49
CA GLY A 214 -7.18 15.80 -0.24
C GLY A 214 -6.91 14.55 0.61
N MET A 215 -5.77 13.88 0.41
CA MET A 215 -5.35 12.66 1.11
C MET A 215 -4.70 13.01 2.46
N TYR A 216 -5.43 13.67 3.35
CA TYR A 216 -4.91 14.20 4.61
C TYR A 216 -4.63 13.15 5.68
N HIS A 217 -5.09 11.92 5.49
CA HIS A 217 -4.80 10.77 6.36
C HIS A 217 -3.81 9.79 5.69
N THR A 218 -2.94 10.30 4.81
CA THR A 218 -1.85 9.54 4.19
C THR A 218 -0.52 10.20 4.50
N PHE A 219 0.42 9.46 5.09
CA PHE A 219 1.73 9.97 5.47
C PHE A 219 2.76 8.86 5.65
N PRO A 220 4.06 9.21 5.72
CA PRO A 220 5.13 8.25 5.93
C PRO A 220 5.00 7.44 7.22
N ASP A 221 5.26 6.13 7.17
CA ASP A 221 5.41 5.28 8.36
C ASP A 221 6.79 5.53 8.99
N MET A 222 6.81 6.40 9.98
CA MET A 222 8.05 6.81 10.69
C MET A 222 8.54 5.75 11.68
N GLY A 223 7.84 4.62 11.80
CA GLY A 223 8.06 3.60 12.83
C GLY A 223 7.30 3.91 14.13
N GLY A 224 7.11 2.88 14.95
CA GLY A 224 6.18 2.94 16.08
C GLY A 224 4.72 2.90 15.64
N LEU A 225 3.81 3.28 16.54
CA LEU A 225 2.37 3.38 16.25
C LEU A 225 1.96 4.86 16.16
N SER A 226 1.38 5.21 15.03
CA SER A 226 0.73 6.51 14.86
C SER A 226 -0.66 6.51 15.52
N PRO A 227 -1.19 7.66 15.93
CA PRO A 227 -2.58 7.77 16.34
C PRO A 227 -3.51 7.17 15.27
N ASN A 228 -4.57 6.48 15.69
CA ASN A 228 -5.55 5.80 14.84
C ASN A 228 -4.98 4.69 13.94
N GLN A 229 -3.73 4.28 14.13
CA GLN A 229 -3.16 3.18 13.36
C GLN A 229 -3.72 1.84 13.82
N SER A 230 -4.20 1.04 12.86
CA SER A 230 -4.56 -0.35 13.11
C SER A 230 -3.34 -1.13 13.62
N ILE A 231 -3.53 -1.87 14.71
CA ILE A 231 -2.50 -2.75 15.25
C ILE A 231 -2.22 -3.88 14.26
N PRO A 232 -0.95 -4.11 13.89
CA PRO A 232 -0.61 -5.21 13.00
C PRO A 232 -0.67 -6.55 13.75
N TYR A 233 -1.51 -7.46 13.27
CA TYR A 233 -1.63 -8.81 13.81
C TYR A 233 -1.20 -9.86 12.79
N MET A 234 -0.79 -11.00 13.29
CA MET A 234 -0.64 -12.24 12.55
C MET A 234 -1.48 -13.33 13.20
N THR A 235 -1.97 -14.26 12.39
CA THR A 235 -2.73 -15.39 12.88
C THR A 235 -1.81 -16.59 13.10
N ASP A 236 -1.86 -17.21 14.27
CA ASP A 236 -1.12 -18.43 14.59
C ASP A 236 -1.84 -19.68 14.05
N LYS A 237 -1.22 -20.87 14.25
CA LYS A 237 -1.77 -22.16 13.81
C LYS A 237 -3.13 -22.51 14.47
N LYS A 238 -3.45 -21.88 15.59
CA LYS A 238 -4.72 -22.05 16.31
C LYS A 238 -5.75 -20.96 15.93
N LYS A 239 -5.48 -20.19 14.88
CA LYS A 239 -6.31 -19.07 14.43
C LYS A 239 -6.47 -17.97 15.49
N GLN A 240 -5.47 -17.78 16.35
CA GLN A 240 -5.46 -16.70 17.33
C GLN A 240 -4.62 -15.55 16.81
N PHE A 241 -5.13 -14.34 16.94
CA PHE A 241 -4.41 -13.14 16.60
C PHE A 241 -3.31 -12.86 17.62
N LYS A 242 -2.11 -12.57 17.12
CA LYS A 242 -0.97 -12.11 17.91
C LYS A 242 -0.40 -10.87 17.26
N ARG A 243 -0.15 -9.86 18.11
CA ARG A 243 0.52 -8.63 17.66
C ARG A 243 1.86 -8.96 17.03
N THR A 244 2.14 -8.38 15.86
CA THR A 244 3.44 -8.57 15.18
C THR A 244 4.54 -7.75 15.83
N SER A 245 5.81 -8.11 15.55
CA SER A 245 6.94 -7.25 15.90
C SER A 245 6.87 -5.94 15.12
N ASP A 246 7.37 -4.88 15.73
CA ASP A 246 7.49 -3.59 15.07
C ASP A 246 8.50 -3.66 13.91
N VAL A 247 8.24 -2.86 12.89
CA VAL A 247 9.13 -2.66 11.74
C VAL A 247 9.24 -1.17 11.47
N ASN A 248 10.39 -0.73 10.96
CA ASN A 248 10.55 0.63 10.47
C ASN A 248 10.51 0.60 8.94
N ASN A 249 9.57 1.34 8.35
CA ASN A 249 9.34 1.34 6.91
C ASN A 249 9.84 2.61 6.21
N PHE A 250 10.46 3.54 6.93
CA PHE A 250 10.85 4.83 6.38
C PHE A 250 11.81 4.69 5.19
N PHE A 251 12.84 3.87 5.30
CA PHE A 251 13.77 3.65 4.18
C PHE A 251 13.13 2.97 2.95
N LYS A 252 11.96 2.35 3.13
CA LYS A 252 11.18 1.68 2.07
C LYS A 252 10.06 2.56 1.52
N LEU A 253 10.06 3.85 1.80
CA LEU A 253 8.95 4.76 1.64
C LEU A 253 8.34 4.71 0.22
N GLY A 254 9.16 4.88 -0.81
CA GLY A 254 8.68 4.82 -2.20
C GLY A 254 8.09 3.47 -2.62
N GLY A 255 8.58 2.38 -2.03
CA GLY A 255 8.15 1.01 -2.36
C GLY A 255 7.03 0.45 -1.50
N GLY A 256 6.79 1.01 -0.30
CA GLY A 256 5.84 0.39 0.63
C GLY A 256 5.74 1.00 2.02
N GLY A 257 6.21 2.23 2.24
CA GLY A 257 6.36 2.81 3.57
C GLY A 257 5.32 3.87 3.94
N PHE A 258 4.15 3.93 3.29
CA PHE A 258 3.09 4.84 3.68
C PHE A 258 2.04 4.16 4.57
N LEU A 259 1.47 4.97 5.47
CA LEU A 259 0.21 4.74 6.16
C LEU A 259 -0.89 5.49 5.41
N SER A 260 -2.08 4.89 5.33
CA SER A 260 -3.23 5.53 4.69
C SER A 260 -4.54 4.92 5.18
N THR A 261 -5.65 5.58 4.84
CA THR A 261 -7.02 5.08 5.03
C THR A 261 -7.58 4.51 3.72
N ALA A 262 -8.63 3.69 3.79
CA ALA A 262 -9.32 3.21 2.60
C ALA A 262 -9.92 4.37 1.80
N TYR A 263 -10.38 5.41 2.48
CA TYR A 263 -10.93 6.62 1.84
C TYR A 263 -9.86 7.36 1.03
N ASP A 264 -8.68 7.63 1.60
CA ASP A 264 -7.60 8.33 0.91
C ASP A 264 -7.07 7.53 -0.30
N VAL A 265 -6.88 6.21 -0.14
CA VAL A 265 -6.50 5.34 -1.27
C VAL A 265 -7.55 5.42 -2.40
N ASN A 266 -8.82 5.54 -2.05
CA ASN A 266 -9.89 5.72 -3.04
C ASN A 266 -9.79 7.08 -3.75
N LEU A 267 -9.42 8.17 -3.06
CA LEU A 267 -9.19 9.49 -3.67
C LEU A 267 -8.08 9.40 -4.72
N MET A 268 -6.97 8.73 -4.41
CA MET A 268 -5.91 8.47 -5.40
C MET A 268 -6.45 7.73 -6.63
N GLY A 269 -7.22 6.67 -6.42
CA GLY A 269 -7.84 5.91 -7.51
C GLY A 269 -8.77 6.78 -8.38
N GLN A 270 -9.55 7.65 -7.78
CA GLN A 270 -10.41 8.59 -8.50
C GLN A 270 -9.61 9.59 -9.34
N ALA A 271 -8.50 10.11 -8.80
CA ALA A 271 -7.62 11.03 -9.52
C ALA A 271 -7.02 10.39 -10.77
N ILE A 272 -6.53 9.15 -10.65
CA ILE A 272 -5.98 8.38 -11.78
C ILE A 272 -7.06 8.16 -12.86
N LEU A 273 -8.27 7.76 -12.47
CA LEU A 273 -9.37 7.51 -13.40
C LEU A 273 -9.91 8.81 -14.03
N GLY A 274 -9.93 9.89 -13.27
CA GLY A 274 -10.42 11.21 -13.71
C GLY A 274 -9.40 12.00 -14.52
N LYS A 275 -8.20 11.50 -14.73
CA LYS A 275 -7.09 12.22 -15.38
C LYS A 275 -6.80 13.56 -14.69
N ALA A 276 -6.85 13.59 -13.37
CA ALA A 276 -6.57 14.78 -12.55
C ALA A 276 -5.07 15.05 -12.39
N PHE A 277 -4.25 14.24 -13.05
CA PHE A 277 -2.80 14.33 -13.19
C PHE A 277 -2.42 14.14 -14.64
#